data_b4bea73953cffe92577fd7b7d9dee772
#
_entry.id   b4bea73953cffe92577fd7b7d9dee772
#
_cell.length_a   1.000
_cell.length_b   1.000
_cell.length_c   1.000
_cell.angle_alpha   90.00
_cell.angle_beta   90.00
_cell.angle_gamma   90.00
#
_symmetry.space_group_name_H-M   'P 1'
#
loop_
_entity.id
_entity.type
_entity.pdbx_description
1 polymer ?
#
loop_
_entity_poly.entity_id
_entity_poly.type
_entity_poly.pdbx_seq_one_letter_code
_entity_poly.pdbx_strand_id
1 'polypeptide(L)'
;SRIAAQEFPGLPICLYGHSMGGGIAACAAAQDPRLYSRLILSSPMIRPNTAPTPWPLACLVAKVFCMAGGEERYLPGNHPYDGTEQYADSASASQCRFLYYQEKRSKEPLFQMNAASYGWLWQSHRLNRNLQKKAWRRISCPTRIFQAENETYVSKKEQERFVKKLCRRKRIDAKLIRVKGSKHEMLNSDPKTLEAYWDKI
;
A
#
# COMPACT_ATOMS: atom_id res chain seq x y z
N SER A 1 -16.18 3.14 -7.37
CA SER A 1 -17.07 2.69 -6.26
C SER A 1 -18.51 3.14 -6.45
N ARG A 2 -18.77 4.43 -6.80
CA ARG A 2 -20.16 4.90 -7.04
C ARG A 2 -20.78 4.24 -8.27
N ILE A 3 -20.03 4.07 -9.35
CA ILE A 3 -20.46 3.34 -10.54
C ILE A 3 -20.85 1.90 -10.16
N ALA A 4 -19.99 1.20 -9.40
CA ALA A 4 -20.32 -0.16 -8.93
C ALA A 4 -21.61 -0.21 -8.10
N ALA A 5 -21.86 0.79 -7.24
CA ALA A 5 -23.11 0.87 -6.47
C ALA A 5 -24.34 1.14 -7.33
N GLN A 6 -24.17 1.82 -8.47
CA GLN A 6 -25.26 2.07 -9.43
C GLN A 6 -25.55 0.84 -10.30
N GLU A 7 -24.50 0.15 -10.76
CA GLU A 7 -24.64 -1.04 -11.62
C GLU A 7 -25.08 -2.30 -10.84
N PHE A 8 -24.73 -2.38 -9.56
CA PHE A 8 -25.06 -3.51 -8.67
C PHE A 8 -25.81 -3.05 -7.43
N PRO A 9 -27.03 -2.52 -7.57
CA PRO A 9 -27.81 -1.99 -6.44
C PRO A 9 -28.12 -3.09 -5.42
N GLY A 10 -27.93 -2.75 -4.14
CA GLY A 10 -28.21 -3.67 -3.04
C GLY A 10 -27.08 -4.67 -2.71
N LEU A 11 -26.05 -4.78 -3.56
CA LEU A 11 -24.90 -5.62 -3.23
C LEU A 11 -23.91 -4.90 -2.31
N PRO A 12 -23.32 -5.61 -1.32
CA PRO A 12 -22.30 -5.04 -0.47
C PRO A 12 -20.99 -4.79 -1.23
N ILE A 13 -20.43 -3.59 -1.13
CA ILE A 13 -19.15 -3.24 -1.77
C ILE A 13 -18.01 -3.48 -0.78
N CYS A 14 -17.12 -4.41 -1.10
CA CYS A 14 -15.86 -4.59 -0.42
C CYS A 14 -14.76 -3.78 -1.13
N LEU A 15 -14.01 -2.97 -0.39
CA LEU A 15 -12.90 -2.20 -0.94
C LEU A 15 -11.58 -2.90 -0.60
N TYR A 16 -10.87 -3.35 -1.64
CA TYR A 16 -9.54 -3.94 -1.52
C TYR A 16 -8.47 -2.96 -2.02
N GLY A 17 -7.37 -2.83 -1.28
CA GLY A 17 -6.24 -2.01 -1.71
C GLY A 17 -4.90 -2.60 -1.30
N HIS A 18 -3.95 -2.64 -2.25
CA HIS A 18 -2.59 -3.10 -2.01
C HIS A 18 -1.60 -1.93 -2.01
N SER A 19 -0.61 -1.96 -1.14
CA SER A 19 0.51 -0.99 -1.10
C SER A 19 0.03 0.47 -1.08
N MET A 20 0.45 1.30 -2.04
CA MET A 20 -0.04 2.67 -2.21
C MET A 20 -1.56 2.71 -2.39
N GLY A 21 -2.12 1.77 -3.19
CA GLY A 21 -3.56 1.59 -3.34
C GLY A 21 -4.27 1.30 -2.03
N GLY A 22 -3.62 0.62 -1.08
CA GLY A 22 -4.12 0.41 0.29
C GLY A 22 -4.26 1.71 1.09
N GLY A 23 -3.28 2.60 0.98
CA GLY A 23 -3.38 3.93 1.59
C GLY A 23 -4.50 4.78 0.96
N ILE A 24 -4.65 4.71 -0.36
CA ILE A 24 -5.72 5.40 -1.11
C ILE A 24 -7.09 4.82 -0.74
N ALA A 25 -7.23 3.48 -0.68
CA ALA A 25 -8.45 2.81 -0.28
C ALA A 25 -8.90 3.20 1.13
N ALA A 26 -7.98 3.31 2.08
CA ALA A 26 -8.28 3.79 3.42
C ALA A 26 -8.78 5.26 3.43
N CYS A 27 -8.24 6.12 2.56
CA CYS A 27 -8.75 7.47 2.39
C CYS A 27 -10.14 7.49 1.74
N ALA A 28 -10.39 6.67 0.72
CA ALA A 28 -11.70 6.54 0.08
C ALA A 28 -12.77 6.05 1.06
N ALA A 29 -12.46 5.03 1.88
CA ALA A 29 -13.35 4.56 2.92
C ALA A 29 -13.65 5.63 3.99
N ALA A 30 -12.72 6.54 4.23
CA ALA A 30 -12.95 7.68 5.13
C ALA A 30 -13.76 8.81 4.49
N GLN A 31 -13.71 8.97 3.17
CA GLN A 31 -14.50 9.97 2.44
C GLN A 31 -15.97 9.59 2.36
N ASP A 32 -16.26 8.34 2.02
CA ASP A 32 -17.62 7.78 1.90
C ASP A 32 -17.82 6.63 2.92
N PRO A 33 -17.99 6.95 4.23
CA PRO A 33 -17.99 5.94 5.29
C PRO A 33 -19.14 4.92 5.21
N ARG A 34 -20.21 5.21 4.48
CA ARG A 34 -21.41 4.36 4.36
C ARG A 34 -21.42 3.52 3.08
N LEU A 35 -20.47 3.77 2.15
CA LEU A 35 -20.45 3.12 0.85
C LEU A 35 -19.90 1.68 0.92
N TYR A 36 -19.00 1.42 1.87
CA TYR A 36 -18.27 0.16 1.92
C TYR A 36 -18.71 -0.71 3.09
N SER A 37 -18.98 -1.96 2.78
CA SER A 37 -19.30 -3.01 3.77
C SER A 37 -18.06 -3.54 4.47
N ARG A 38 -16.89 -3.52 3.79
CA ARG A 38 -15.61 -4.00 4.31
C ARG A 38 -14.43 -3.30 3.64
N LEU A 39 -13.35 -3.12 4.40
CA LEU A 39 -12.07 -2.60 3.91
C LEU A 39 -10.97 -3.63 4.13
N ILE A 40 -10.30 -4.04 3.05
CA ILE A 40 -9.21 -5.00 3.05
C ILE A 40 -7.96 -4.31 2.51
N LEU A 41 -6.93 -4.27 3.34
CA LEU A 41 -5.68 -3.57 3.06
C LEU A 41 -4.51 -4.56 3.06
N SER A 42 -3.94 -4.84 1.89
CA SER A 42 -2.80 -5.73 1.70
C SER A 42 -1.51 -4.92 1.66
N SER A 43 -0.60 -5.16 2.59
CA SER A 43 0.66 -4.39 2.75
C SER A 43 0.47 -2.86 2.57
N PRO A 44 -0.55 -2.23 3.21
CA PRO A 44 -0.92 -0.86 2.85
C PRO A 44 0.20 0.13 3.13
N MET A 45 0.45 1.02 2.20
CA MET A 45 1.36 2.15 2.39
C MET A 45 0.70 3.21 3.29
N ILE A 46 0.74 2.98 4.58
CA ILE A 46 0.43 4.05 5.55
C ILE A 46 1.58 5.06 5.57
N ARG A 47 2.80 4.58 5.42
CA ARG A 47 4.03 5.34 5.21
C ARG A 47 5.03 4.47 4.45
N PRO A 48 5.69 4.98 3.39
CA PRO A 48 6.77 4.26 2.74
C PRO A 48 7.97 4.13 3.69
N ASN A 49 8.80 3.11 3.46
CA ASN A 49 10.10 3.02 4.10
C ASN A 49 11.07 3.97 3.37
N THR A 50 11.83 4.75 4.15
CA THR A 50 12.81 5.70 3.61
C THR A 50 14.22 5.43 4.16
N ALA A 51 14.43 4.26 4.75
CA ALA A 51 15.75 3.89 5.25
C ALA A 51 16.82 3.95 4.13
N PRO A 52 18.03 4.43 4.43
CA PRO A 52 18.51 4.85 5.76
C PRO A 52 18.08 6.28 6.15
N THR A 53 17.45 7.06 5.28
CA THR A 53 17.09 8.46 5.54
C THR A 53 15.94 8.56 6.53
N PRO A 54 16.07 9.29 7.64
CA PRO A 54 14.99 9.53 8.59
C PRO A 54 13.77 10.18 7.90
N TRP A 55 12.57 9.68 8.19
CA TRP A 55 11.33 10.15 7.57
C TRP A 55 11.13 11.67 7.56
N PRO A 56 11.35 12.43 8.66
CA PRO A 56 11.18 13.89 8.65
C PRO A 56 12.12 14.59 7.66
N LEU A 57 13.37 14.11 7.59
CA LEU A 57 14.38 14.65 6.67
C LEU A 57 14.01 14.34 5.22
N ALA A 58 13.62 13.11 4.91
CA ALA A 58 13.16 12.72 3.58
C ALA A 58 11.99 13.59 3.11
N CYS A 59 11.02 13.85 4.00
CA CYS A 59 9.88 14.72 3.69
C CYS A 59 10.28 16.18 3.47
N LEU A 60 11.23 16.70 4.27
CA LEU A 60 11.73 18.07 4.10
C LEU A 60 12.43 18.24 2.75
N VAL A 61 13.32 17.32 2.40
CA VAL A 61 14.01 17.31 1.11
C VAL A 61 13.01 17.23 -0.04
N ALA A 62 12.05 16.31 0.02
CA ALA A 62 11.02 16.18 -1.00
C ALA A 62 10.20 17.47 -1.17
N LYS A 63 9.85 18.13 -0.06
CA LYS A 63 9.15 19.41 -0.09
C LYS A 63 9.96 20.50 -0.80
N VAL A 64 11.25 20.61 -0.48
CA VAL A 64 12.16 21.61 -1.08
C VAL A 64 12.28 21.38 -2.59
N PHE A 65 12.49 20.13 -3.02
CA PHE A 65 12.55 19.78 -4.45
C PHE A 65 11.25 20.13 -5.18
N CYS A 66 10.08 19.81 -4.59
CA CYS A 66 8.79 20.16 -5.18
C CYS A 66 8.60 21.69 -5.29
N MET A 67 9.07 22.47 -4.30
CA MET A 67 8.99 23.93 -4.36
C MET A 67 9.91 24.52 -5.42
N ALA A 68 10.98 23.82 -5.77
CA ALA A 68 11.95 24.22 -6.82
C ALA A 68 11.59 23.68 -8.22
N GLY A 69 10.39 23.08 -8.42
CA GLY A 69 9.97 22.48 -9.70
C GLY A 69 10.66 21.16 -10.03
N GLY A 70 11.18 20.46 -9.02
CA GLY A 70 11.89 19.19 -9.17
C GLY A 70 11.07 17.96 -8.77
N GLU A 71 9.75 18.03 -8.75
CA GLU A 71 8.85 16.95 -8.30
C GLU A 71 8.95 15.68 -9.13
N GLU A 72 9.30 15.78 -10.41
CA GLU A 72 9.44 14.63 -11.32
C GLU A 72 10.81 13.94 -11.19
N ARG A 73 11.77 14.57 -10.54
CA ARG A 73 13.11 13.99 -10.37
C ARG A 73 13.03 12.77 -9.45
N TYR A 74 13.75 11.72 -9.82
CA TYR A 74 13.86 10.50 -9.02
C TYR A 74 14.56 10.74 -7.68
N LEU A 75 14.15 9.96 -6.67
CA LEU A 75 14.89 9.91 -5.41
C LEU A 75 16.28 9.29 -5.62
N PRO A 76 17.29 9.61 -4.78
CA PRO A 76 18.61 9.03 -4.87
C PRO A 76 18.57 7.50 -4.92
N GLY A 77 19.33 6.90 -5.81
CA GLY A 77 19.36 5.44 -6.04
C GLY A 77 18.17 4.88 -6.82
N ASN A 78 17.24 5.74 -7.25
CA ASN A 78 16.14 5.33 -8.12
C ASN A 78 16.44 5.73 -9.58
N HIS A 79 15.99 4.91 -10.52
CA HIS A 79 16.17 5.08 -11.95
C HIS A 79 14.94 4.54 -12.71
N PRO A 80 14.76 4.90 -13.99
CA PRO A 80 13.74 4.29 -14.84
C PRO A 80 13.88 2.76 -14.89
N TYR A 81 12.82 2.09 -15.33
CA TYR A 81 12.87 0.64 -15.56
C TYR A 81 13.95 0.29 -16.61
N ASP A 82 14.81 -0.65 -16.27
CA ASP A 82 15.92 -1.13 -17.11
C ASP A 82 15.94 -2.67 -17.29
N GLY A 83 14.97 -3.36 -16.67
CA GLY A 83 14.87 -4.81 -16.75
C GLY A 83 15.84 -5.59 -15.86
N THR A 84 16.63 -4.93 -15.01
CA THR A 84 17.70 -5.54 -14.23
C THR A 84 17.27 -6.08 -12.85
N GLU A 85 16.01 -5.89 -12.46
CA GLU A 85 15.51 -6.34 -11.14
C GLU A 85 15.76 -7.84 -10.92
N GLN A 86 16.38 -8.18 -9.79
CA GLN A 86 16.66 -9.56 -9.41
C GLN A 86 15.61 -10.08 -8.41
N TYR A 87 15.30 -11.38 -8.51
CA TYR A 87 14.34 -12.02 -7.60
C TYR A 87 14.70 -11.85 -6.12
N ALA A 88 15.99 -11.91 -5.78
CA ALA A 88 16.45 -11.77 -4.40
C ALA A 88 16.00 -10.44 -3.77
N ASP A 89 16.04 -9.35 -4.55
CA ASP A 89 15.72 -7.98 -4.12
C ASP A 89 14.25 -7.62 -4.33
N SER A 90 13.49 -8.52 -4.99
CA SER A 90 12.11 -8.26 -5.37
C SER A 90 11.13 -8.33 -4.19
N ALA A 91 9.99 -7.71 -4.40
CA ALA A 91 8.84 -7.75 -3.48
C ALA A 91 8.12 -9.12 -3.46
N SER A 92 8.46 -10.04 -4.35
CA SER A 92 7.83 -11.36 -4.51
C SER A 92 8.48 -12.43 -3.64
N ALA A 93 7.68 -13.28 -2.99
CA ALA A 93 8.15 -14.46 -2.28
C ALA A 93 8.15 -15.74 -3.15
N SER A 94 7.65 -15.68 -4.38
CA SER A 94 7.64 -16.79 -5.35
C SER A 94 8.46 -16.45 -6.58
N GLN A 95 9.50 -17.22 -6.84
CA GLN A 95 10.34 -17.02 -8.02
C GLN A 95 9.57 -17.21 -9.34
N CYS A 96 8.71 -18.22 -9.41
CA CYS A 96 7.89 -18.46 -10.60
C CYS A 96 6.96 -17.27 -10.92
N ARG A 97 6.30 -16.71 -9.89
CA ARG A 97 5.43 -15.53 -10.06
C ARG A 97 6.22 -14.27 -10.40
N PHE A 98 7.41 -14.12 -9.82
CA PHE A 98 8.33 -13.04 -10.17
C PHE A 98 8.71 -13.11 -11.65
N LEU A 99 9.16 -14.27 -12.14
CA LEU A 99 9.56 -14.46 -13.55
C LEU A 99 8.38 -14.21 -14.50
N TYR A 100 7.18 -14.71 -14.16
CA TYR A 100 5.98 -14.43 -14.94
C TYR A 100 5.67 -12.91 -15.01
N TYR A 101 5.77 -12.22 -13.88
CA TYR A 101 5.57 -10.77 -13.84
C TYR A 101 6.62 -10.02 -14.66
N GLN A 102 7.90 -10.39 -14.54
CA GLN A 102 8.98 -9.77 -15.31
C GLN A 102 8.81 -10.01 -16.82
N GLU A 103 8.38 -11.19 -17.23
CA GLU A 103 8.06 -11.46 -18.64
C GLU A 103 6.95 -10.52 -19.17
N LYS A 104 5.88 -10.31 -18.41
CA LYS A 104 4.82 -9.37 -18.80
C LYS A 104 5.32 -7.93 -18.83
N ARG A 105 6.07 -7.54 -17.81
CA ARG A 105 6.60 -6.19 -17.66
C ARG A 105 7.59 -5.83 -18.78
N SER A 106 8.42 -6.79 -19.22
CA SER A 106 9.37 -6.55 -20.31
C SER A 106 8.70 -6.29 -21.67
N LYS A 107 7.48 -6.81 -21.87
CA LYS A 107 6.71 -6.72 -23.12
C LYS A 107 5.75 -5.53 -23.17
N GLU A 108 5.37 -4.98 -21.99
CA GLU A 108 4.34 -3.95 -21.91
C GLU A 108 4.87 -2.66 -21.24
N PRO A 109 5.13 -1.60 -22.01
CA PRO A 109 5.67 -0.35 -21.47
C PRO A 109 4.83 0.27 -20.33
N LEU A 110 3.51 0.09 -20.33
CA LEU A 110 2.62 0.59 -19.28
C LEU A 110 2.89 -0.06 -17.91
N PHE A 111 3.55 -1.22 -17.87
CA PHE A 111 3.93 -1.91 -16.63
C PHE A 111 5.33 -1.54 -16.15
N GLN A 112 6.07 -0.74 -16.90
CA GLN A 112 7.47 -0.40 -16.63
C GLN A 112 7.66 0.78 -15.66
N MET A 113 6.67 1.05 -14.83
CA MET A 113 6.85 1.99 -13.71
C MET A 113 7.78 1.39 -12.68
N ASN A 114 8.85 2.12 -12.32
CA ASN A 114 9.90 1.56 -11.47
C ASN A 114 10.23 2.41 -10.25
N ALA A 115 10.25 3.72 -10.38
CA ALA A 115 10.96 4.55 -9.42
C ALA A 115 10.07 5.60 -8.75
N ALA A 116 10.40 5.92 -7.51
CA ALA A 116 9.76 6.98 -6.75
C ALA A 116 10.40 8.34 -7.07
N SER A 117 9.57 9.37 -7.28
CA SER A 117 10.02 10.77 -7.42
C SER A 117 9.89 11.54 -6.11
N TYR A 118 10.47 12.75 -6.07
CA TYR A 118 10.27 13.66 -4.94
C TYR A 118 8.81 14.05 -4.76
N GLY A 119 8.07 14.26 -5.86
CA GLY A 119 6.62 14.51 -5.84
C GLY A 119 5.84 13.36 -5.22
N TRP A 120 6.15 12.11 -5.63
CA TRP A 120 5.56 10.93 -5.03
C TRP A 120 5.82 10.85 -3.52
N LEU A 121 7.05 11.11 -3.08
CA LEU A 121 7.41 11.08 -1.65
C LEU A 121 6.69 12.18 -0.87
N TRP A 122 6.58 13.39 -1.43
CA TRP A 122 5.83 14.48 -0.82
C TRP A 122 4.33 14.17 -0.70
N GLN A 123 3.71 13.58 -1.73
CA GLN A 123 2.31 13.15 -1.66
C GLN A 123 2.13 11.99 -0.67
N SER A 124 3.09 11.08 -0.57
CA SER A 124 3.10 10.01 0.46
C SER A 124 3.16 10.58 1.88
N HIS A 125 3.89 11.69 2.09
CA HIS A 125 3.84 12.41 3.37
C HIS A 125 2.44 12.97 3.67
N ARG A 126 1.79 13.59 2.69
CA ARG A 126 0.41 14.11 2.84
C ARG A 126 -0.58 12.99 3.13
N LEU A 127 -0.46 11.86 2.43
CA LEU A 127 -1.26 10.65 2.65
C LEU A 127 -1.08 10.13 4.08
N ASN A 128 0.15 9.91 4.54
CA ASN A 128 0.47 9.46 5.89
C ASN A 128 -0.14 10.40 6.94
N ARG A 129 0.05 11.71 6.77
CA ARG A 129 -0.50 12.72 7.68
C ARG A 129 -2.03 12.67 7.73
N ASN A 130 -2.70 12.50 6.58
CA ASN A 130 -4.15 12.37 6.52
C ASN A 130 -4.63 11.11 7.23
N LEU A 131 -4.06 9.95 6.91
CA LEU A 131 -4.39 8.66 7.50
C LEU A 131 -4.20 8.68 9.02
N GLN A 132 -3.05 9.18 9.49
CA GLN A 132 -2.70 9.18 10.91
C GLN A 132 -3.40 10.27 11.74
N LYS A 133 -3.87 11.36 11.13
CA LYS A 133 -4.48 12.46 11.87
C LYS A 133 -6.00 12.55 11.71
N LYS A 134 -6.55 12.20 10.54
CA LYS A 134 -7.95 12.48 10.17
C LYS A 134 -8.72 11.23 9.74
N ALA A 135 -8.29 10.54 8.69
CA ALA A 135 -9.06 9.52 7.98
C ALA A 135 -9.50 8.37 8.90
N TRP A 136 -8.63 7.87 9.78
CA TRP A 136 -8.96 6.79 10.70
C TRP A 136 -10.21 7.05 11.56
N ARG A 137 -10.55 8.33 11.81
CA ARG A 137 -11.74 8.72 12.60
C ARG A 137 -13.05 8.52 11.84
N ARG A 138 -12.98 8.48 10.51
CA ARG A 138 -14.16 8.44 9.63
C ARG A 138 -14.41 7.07 9.03
N ILE A 139 -13.42 6.18 8.99
CA ILE A 139 -13.63 4.78 8.55
C ILE A 139 -14.64 4.13 9.49
N SER A 140 -15.71 3.55 8.94
CA SER A 140 -16.83 2.98 9.72
C SER A 140 -17.07 1.50 9.46
N CYS A 141 -16.45 0.92 8.43
CA CYS A 141 -16.60 -0.49 8.08
C CYS A 141 -15.55 -1.38 8.78
N PRO A 142 -15.86 -2.67 8.97
CA PRO A 142 -14.87 -3.66 9.38
C PRO A 142 -13.62 -3.60 8.51
N THR A 143 -12.44 -3.61 9.14
CA THR A 143 -11.17 -3.40 8.44
C THR A 143 -10.18 -4.51 8.74
N ARG A 144 -9.62 -5.12 7.70
CA ARG A 144 -8.53 -6.09 7.80
C ARG A 144 -7.27 -5.49 7.18
N ILE A 145 -6.19 -5.48 7.94
CA ILE A 145 -4.87 -5.03 7.48
C ILE A 145 -3.96 -6.24 7.47
N PHE A 146 -3.53 -6.65 6.29
CA PHE A 146 -2.56 -7.72 6.10
C PHE A 146 -1.17 -7.11 6.05
N GLN A 147 -0.29 -7.57 6.94
CA GLN A 147 1.10 -7.13 7.05
C GLN A 147 2.02 -8.26 6.62
N ALA A 148 2.89 -7.99 5.65
CA ALA A 148 3.90 -8.95 5.24
C ALA A 148 4.92 -9.19 6.36
N GLU A 149 5.36 -10.47 6.51
CA GLU A 149 6.40 -10.79 7.48
C GLU A 149 7.73 -10.15 7.11
N ASN A 150 8.13 -10.29 5.84
CA ASN A 150 9.38 -9.75 5.29
C ASN A 150 9.13 -8.44 4.52
N GLU A 151 8.56 -7.46 5.20
CA GLU A 151 8.19 -6.17 4.63
C GLU A 151 9.37 -5.21 4.61
N THR A 152 9.74 -4.69 3.44
CA THR A 152 10.84 -3.73 3.26
C THR A 152 10.40 -2.42 2.59
N TYR A 153 9.27 -2.40 1.91
CA TYR A 153 8.79 -1.24 1.13
C TYR A 153 8.01 -0.22 1.94
N VAL A 154 7.27 -0.70 2.95
CA VAL A 154 6.42 0.16 3.78
C VAL A 154 6.66 -0.06 5.27
N SER A 155 6.35 0.94 6.07
CA SER A 155 6.59 0.90 7.52
C SER A 155 5.58 0.00 8.24
N LYS A 156 6.00 -1.17 8.71
CA LYS A 156 5.21 -2.06 9.58
C LYS A 156 4.70 -1.33 10.83
N LYS A 157 5.55 -0.51 11.45
CA LYS A 157 5.21 0.27 12.64
C LYS A 157 4.05 1.24 12.38
N GLU A 158 3.98 1.85 11.19
CA GLU A 158 2.89 2.77 10.87
C GLU A 158 1.58 2.02 10.54
N GLN A 159 1.64 0.82 9.98
CA GLN A 159 0.48 -0.06 9.84
C GLN A 159 -0.09 -0.45 11.22
N GLU A 160 0.77 -0.88 12.13
CA GLU A 160 0.40 -1.21 13.52
C GLU A 160 -0.20 0.00 14.26
N ARG A 161 0.39 1.18 14.07
CA ARG A 161 -0.13 2.42 14.65
C ARG A 161 -1.50 2.78 14.09
N PHE A 162 -1.71 2.56 12.81
CA PHE A 162 -2.98 2.85 12.14
C PHE A 162 -4.09 1.91 12.63
N VAL A 163 -3.85 0.60 12.69
CA VAL A 163 -4.85 -0.34 13.22
C VAL A 163 -5.15 -0.10 14.71
N LYS A 164 -4.13 0.22 15.53
CA LYS A 164 -4.35 0.59 16.93
C LYS A 164 -5.29 1.80 17.08
N LYS A 165 -5.22 2.76 16.16
CA LYS A 165 -6.15 3.91 16.14
C LYS A 165 -7.57 3.51 15.76
N LEU A 166 -7.72 2.62 14.78
CA LEU A 166 -9.03 2.08 14.41
C LEU A 166 -9.67 1.32 15.57
N CYS A 167 -8.90 0.46 16.25
CA CYS A 167 -9.36 -0.32 17.42
C CYS A 167 -9.78 0.55 18.62
N ARG A 168 -9.26 1.77 18.76
CA ARG A 168 -9.73 2.72 19.79
C ARG A 168 -11.20 3.12 19.61
N ARG A 169 -11.71 2.98 18.41
CA ARG A 169 -13.13 3.18 18.12
C ARG A 169 -13.86 1.87 18.37
N LYS A 170 -14.43 1.70 19.57
CA LYS A 170 -15.12 0.47 20.02
C LYS A 170 -16.15 -0.11 19.03
N ARG A 171 -16.59 0.68 18.05
CA ARG A 171 -17.59 0.28 17.03
C ARG A 171 -16.97 -0.30 15.75
N ILE A 172 -15.63 -0.34 15.62
CA ILE A 172 -14.95 -0.80 14.42
C ILE A 172 -14.24 -2.11 14.71
N ASP A 173 -14.62 -3.17 14.01
CA ASP A 173 -13.87 -4.44 14.01
C ASP A 173 -12.65 -4.28 13.08
N ALA A 174 -11.53 -3.86 13.66
CA ALA A 174 -10.26 -3.71 12.94
C ALA A 174 -9.22 -4.70 13.44
N LYS A 175 -8.58 -5.43 12.52
CA LYS A 175 -7.55 -6.43 12.86
C LYS A 175 -6.32 -6.26 11.97
N LEU A 176 -5.13 -6.45 12.57
CA LEU A 176 -3.87 -6.64 11.87
C LEU A 176 -3.60 -8.14 11.78
N ILE A 177 -3.38 -8.63 10.58
CA ILE A 177 -3.10 -10.03 10.28
C ILE A 177 -1.70 -10.10 9.68
N ARG A 178 -0.76 -10.76 10.36
CA ARG A 178 0.57 -11.01 9.82
C ARG A 178 0.53 -12.25 8.95
N VAL A 179 1.04 -12.12 7.73
CA VAL A 179 1.09 -13.22 6.76
C VAL A 179 2.51 -13.79 6.78
N LYS A 180 2.64 -14.96 7.39
CA LYS A 180 3.93 -15.64 7.52
C LYS A 180 4.47 -16.07 6.16
N GLY A 181 5.77 -15.96 5.94
CA GLY A 181 6.45 -16.31 4.69
C GLY A 181 6.28 -15.28 3.56
N SER A 182 5.42 -14.27 3.71
CA SER A 182 5.19 -13.29 2.65
C SER A 182 6.23 -12.18 2.61
N LYS A 183 6.47 -11.65 1.42
CA LYS A 183 7.07 -10.34 1.15
C LYS A 183 5.96 -9.31 0.83
N HIS A 184 6.35 -8.10 0.45
CA HIS A 184 5.42 -6.99 0.18
C HIS A 184 4.28 -7.34 -0.78
N GLU A 185 4.60 -7.99 -1.90
CA GLU A 185 3.64 -8.48 -2.90
C GLU A 185 3.03 -9.82 -2.45
N MET A 186 2.02 -9.77 -1.57
CA MET A 186 1.42 -10.99 -0.99
C MET A 186 0.81 -11.91 -2.04
N LEU A 187 0.23 -11.37 -3.11
CA LEU A 187 -0.34 -12.15 -4.22
C LEU A 187 0.74 -12.86 -5.05
N ASN A 188 2.01 -12.45 -4.90
CA ASN A 188 3.17 -13.07 -5.51
C ASN A 188 3.93 -13.98 -4.54
N SER A 189 3.23 -14.56 -3.57
CA SER A 189 3.75 -15.56 -2.64
C SER A 189 3.64 -16.99 -3.21
N ASP A 190 4.26 -17.95 -2.54
CA ASP A 190 4.07 -19.37 -2.81
C ASP A 190 2.62 -19.81 -2.54
N PRO A 191 2.17 -20.96 -3.12
CA PRO A 191 0.78 -21.40 -3.00
C PRO A 191 0.28 -21.53 -1.56
N LYS A 192 1.10 -22.06 -0.65
CA LYS A 192 0.72 -22.27 0.76
C LYS A 192 0.50 -20.94 1.49
N THR A 193 1.40 -19.98 1.28
CA THR A 193 1.26 -18.63 1.85
C THR A 193 0.05 -17.91 1.27
N LEU A 194 -0.21 -18.10 -0.02
CA LEU A 194 -1.34 -17.48 -0.70
C LEU A 194 -2.68 -18.07 -0.25
N GLU A 195 -2.79 -19.38 -0.08
CA GLU A 195 -3.96 -20.04 0.49
C GLU A 195 -4.27 -19.51 1.89
N ALA A 196 -3.26 -19.52 2.78
CA ALA A 196 -3.40 -18.97 4.14
C ALA A 196 -3.74 -17.47 4.18
N TYR A 197 -3.43 -16.73 3.14
CA TYR A 197 -3.82 -15.32 2.98
C TYR A 197 -5.30 -15.22 2.58
N TRP A 198 -5.75 -16.00 1.58
CA TRP A 198 -7.14 -15.99 1.10
C TRP A 198 -8.13 -16.45 2.16
N ASP A 199 -7.78 -17.46 2.97
CA ASP A 199 -8.62 -17.97 4.07
C ASP A 199 -8.92 -16.91 5.14
N LYS A 200 -8.19 -15.80 5.15
CA LYS A 200 -8.37 -14.72 6.15
C LYS A 200 -9.05 -13.48 5.59
N ILE A 201 -9.35 -13.45 4.31
CA ILE A 201 -10.09 -12.37 3.66
C ILE A 201 -11.59 -12.57 3.83
#